data_b3f126fe600d8693e10319279e7e38b8
#
_entry.id   b3f126fe600d8693e10319279e7e38b8
#
_cell.length_a   1.000
_cell.length_b   1.000
_cell.length_c   1.000
_cell.angle_alpha   90.00
_cell.angle_beta   90.00
_cell.angle_gamma   90.00
#
_symmetry.space_group_name_H-M   'P 1'
#
loop_
_entity.id
_entity.type
_entity.pdbx_description
1 polymer ?
#
loop_
_entity_poly.entity_id
_entity_poly.type
_entity_poly.pdbx_seq_one_letter_code
_entity_poly.pdbx_strand_id
1 'polypeptide(L)'
;MSHRIRLGLVCSTVALVPLLLPCHSNAAEAVHFSPVSRETVEARLQKYAGDNKQREATLKQMFADAGCEAQHLSEQLIKGSKLPNVLCSLPGTSGKVIIVGAHFDHVSEGDGVVDNWSGASLLPSLYEAVKTAPRKHTYIFIGFTDEEKGEVGSHFYARQMSKDQVAATDAMVNMDTLGLAPTEVWASHSDKQLTNALGYIAKRLNMTVTGVNVDQVGTTDSVQFADRKIPSITIHSLTQETWDAQILHTSKDKLSAMHLDDYYASYRLIAAYLAFLDEMESSPSH
;
A
#
# COMPACT_ATOMS: atom_id res chain seq x y z
N MET A 1 41.53 66.71 -60.71
CA MET A 1 40.25 66.09 -60.88
C MET A 1 40.23 64.84 -59.98
N SER A 2 39.70 64.93 -58.84
CA SER A 2 39.69 63.88 -57.81
C SER A 2 38.29 63.41 -57.58
N HIS A 3 37.99 62.15 -57.96
CA HIS A 3 36.69 61.48 -57.69
C HIS A 3 36.75 60.75 -56.40
N ARG A 4 36.00 61.19 -55.42
CA ARG A 4 35.73 60.46 -54.16
C ARG A 4 34.54 59.57 -54.31
N ILE A 5 34.72 58.26 -54.20
CA ILE A 5 33.66 57.24 -54.08
C ILE A 5 33.27 57.12 -52.59
N ARG A 6 32.01 57.36 -52.28
CA ARG A 6 31.48 57.12 -50.95
C ARG A 6 30.91 55.67 -50.88
N LEU A 7 31.47 54.84 -50.03
CA LEU A 7 30.97 53.54 -49.69
C LEU A 7 29.88 53.74 -48.64
N GLY A 8 28.65 53.36 -48.96
CA GLY A 8 27.58 53.32 -48.01
C GLY A 8 27.56 51.99 -47.25
N LEU A 9 27.71 52.09 -45.94
CA LEU A 9 27.63 50.92 -45.01
C LEU A 9 26.13 50.64 -44.73
N VAL A 10 25.64 49.51 -45.25
CA VAL A 10 24.29 49.00 -44.90
C VAL A 10 24.41 48.17 -43.62
N CYS A 11 23.93 48.73 -42.53
CA CYS A 11 23.88 48.04 -41.25
C CYS A 11 22.59 47.18 -41.18
N SER A 12 22.70 45.88 -41.43
CA SER A 12 21.56 44.95 -41.26
C SER A 12 21.47 44.57 -39.80
N THR A 13 20.45 45.11 -39.14
CA THR A 13 20.07 44.70 -37.76
C THR A 13 19.34 43.34 -37.83
N VAL A 14 20.03 42.29 -37.41
CA VAL A 14 19.41 40.98 -37.17
C VAL A 14 18.70 41.06 -35.84
N ALA A 15 17.35 41.07 -35.86
CA ALA A 15 16.52 40.96 -34.66
C ALA A 15 16.60 39.51 -34.12
N LEU A 16 17.29 39.35 -32.99
CA LEU A 16 17.26 38.07 -32.23
C LEU A 16 15.88 37.99 -31.55
N VAL A 17 15.02 37.11 -32.07
CA VAL A 17 13.77 36.73 -31.39
C VAL A 17 14.14 35.72 -30.29
N PRO A 18 13.92 35.98 -29.00
CA PRO A 18 14.14 35.01 -27.98
C PRO A 18 13.09 33.90 -28.15
N LEU A 19 13.58 32.69 -28.47
CA LEU A 19 12.74 31.48 -28.40
C LEU A 19 12.45 31.21 -26.94
N LEU A 20 11.29 31.65 -26.47
CA LEU A 20 10.74 31.24 -25.18
C LEU A 20 10.34 29.77 -25.29
N LEU A 21 11.27 28.88 -24.95
CA LEU A 21 10.94 27.48 -24.67
C LEU A 21 10.01 27.49 -23.44
N PRO A 22 8.85 26.84 -23.52
CA PRO A 22 8.01 26.68 -22.36
C PRO A 22 8.81 25.87 -21.31
N CYS A 23 9.16 26.51 -20.21
CA CYS A 23 9.67 25.85 -19.04
C CYS A 23 8.50 25.04 -18.49
N HIS A 24 8.43 23.75 -18.84
CA HIS A 24 7.54 22.82 -18.13
C HIS A 24 8.10 22.74 -16.72
N SER A 25 7.53 23.55 -15.82
CA SER A 25 7.67 23.32 -14.41
C SER A 25 7.01 21.96 -14.15
N ASN A 26 7.82 20.91 -13.94
CA ASN A 26 7.36 19.73 -13.23
C ASN A 26 6.97 20.20 -11.82
N ALA A 27 5.79 20.76 -11.68
CA ALA A 27 5.14 20.86 -10.40
C ALA A 27 5.03 19.40 -9.93
N ALA A 28 5.77 19.05 -8.88
CA ALA A 28 5.62 17.76 -8.24
C ALA A 28 4.12 17.62 -7.92
N GLU A 29 3.45 16.66 -8.55
CA GLU A 29 2.03 16.41 -8.30
C GLU A 29 1.83 16.28 -6.80
N ALA A 30 0.94 17.09 -6.26
CA ALA A 30 0.66 17.08 -4.83
C ALA A 30 -0.16 15.83 -4.53
N VAL A 31 0.40 14.94 -3.75
CA VAL A 31 -0.30 13.73 -3.29
C VAL A 31 -1.30 14.13 -2.21
N HIS A 32 -2.57 13.84 -2.42
CA HIS A 32 -3.66 14.23 -1.52
C HIS A 32 -4.14 13.06 -0.66
N PHE A 33 -3.93 13.17 0.65
CA PHE A 33 -4.49 12.26 1.66
C PHE A 33 -4.64 12.98 2.99
N SER A 34 -5.50 12.46 3.85
CA SER A 34 -5.75 13.02 5.19
C SER A 34 -5.27 12.02 6.25
N PRO A 35 -4.05 12.14 6.77
CA PRO A 35 -3.54 11.17 7.72
C PRO A 35 -4.39 11.13 8.99
N VAL A 36 -4.68 9.93 9.44
CA VAL A 36 -5.36 9.67 10.73
C VAL A 36 -4.37 9.91 11.86
N SER A 37 -4.86 10.41 12.99
CA SER A 37 -4.00 10.69 14.14
C SER A 37 -3.34 9.42 14.70
N ARG A 38 -2.19 9.59 15.34
CA ARG A 38 -1.45 8.50 15.97
C ARG A 38 -2.31 7.77 17.00
N GLU A 39 -3.04 8.52 17.80
CA GLU A 39 -3.92 7.97 18.84
C GLU A 39 -5.00 7.05 18.25
N THR A 40 -5.56 7.42 17.10
CA THR A 40 -6.57 6.60 16.42
C THR A 40 -5.96 5.32 15.85
N VAL A 41 -4.77 5.40 15.22
CA VAL A 41 -4.06 4.24 14.67
C VAL A 41 -3.69 3.25 15.80
N GLU A 42 -3.12 3.75 16.90
CA GLU A 42 -2.77 2.92 18.05
C GLU A 42 -4.00 2.35 18.77
N ALA A 43 -5.10 3.11 18.87
CA ALA A 43 -6.34 2.62 19.45
C ALA A 43 -6.96 1.47 18.62
N ARG A 44 -6.80 1.49 17.30
CA ARG A 44 -7.21 0.37 16.42
C ARG A 44 -6.31 -0.85 16.61
N LEU A 45 -5.01 -0.64 16.70
CA LEU A 45 -4.06 -1.72 17.00
C LEU A 45 -4.40 -2.42 18.31
N GLN A 46 -4.76 -1.68 19.36
CA GLN A 46 -5.09 -2.23 20.68
C GLN A 46 -6.36 -3.08 20.70
N LYS A 47 -7.15 -3.13 19.61
CA LYS A 47 -8.35 -4.00 19.50
C LYS A 47 -8.01 -5.44 19.05
N TYR A 48 -6.80 -5.91 19.23
CA TYR A 48 -6.31 -7.23 18.79
C TYR A 48 -6.91 -8.42 19.54
N ALA A 49 -7.49 -8.19 20.69
CA ALA A 49 -7.96 -9.25 21.58
C ALA A 49 -9.05 -10.13 20.95
N GLY A 50 -9.04 -11.39 21.33
CA GLY A 50 -10.05 -12.34 20.94
C GLY A 50 -9.58 -13.40 19.94
N ASP A 51 -10.50 -14.34 19.66
CA ASP A 51 -10.29 -15.34 18.62
C ASP A 51 -10.48 -14.74 17.20
N ASN A 52 -10.19 -15.52 16.17
CA ASN A 52 -10.28 -15.08 14.78
C ASN A 52 -11.69 -14.62 14.37
N LYS A 53 -12.76 -15.15 15.03
CA LYS A 53 -14.13 -14.70 14.80
C LYS A 53 -14.38 -13.31 15.41
N GLN A 54 -13.81 -13.06 16.58
CA GLN A 54 -13.90 -11.74 17.21
C GLN A 54 -13.08 -10.70 16.44
N ARG A 55 -11.92 -11.09 15.89
CA ARG A 55 -11.09 -10.23 15.00
C ARG A 55 -11.81 -9.86 13.71
N GLU A 56 -12.46 -10.83 13.07
CA GLU A 56 -13.31 -10.58 11.89
C GLU A 56 -14.37 -9.52 12.20
N ALA A 57 -15.17 -9.74 13.26
CA ALA A 57 -16.22 -8.82 13.67
C ALA A 57 -15.65 -7.42 14.05
N THR A 58 -14.50 -7.39 14.74
CA THR A 58 -13.82 -6.16 15.14
C THR A 58 -13.33 -5.38 13.90
N LEU A 59 -12.71 -6.05 12.94
CA LEU A 59 -12.24 -5.43 11.70
C LEU A 59 -13.41 -4.83 10.91
N LYS A 60 -14.50 -5.58 10.76
CA LYS A 60 -15.72 -5.11 10.11
C LYS A 60 -16.29 -3.88 10.79
N GLN A 61 -16.36 -3.89 12.13
CA GLN A 61 -16.82 -2.73 12.89
C GLN A 61 -15.90 -1.53 12.73
N MET A 62 -14.56 -1.73 12.71
CA MET A 62 -13.61 -0.63 12.50
C MET A 62 -13.75 -0.01 11.11
N PHE A 63 -14.07 -0.77 10.06
CA PHE A 63 -14.39 -0.22 8.75
C PHE A 63 -15.66 0.63 8.79
N ALA A 64 -16.72 0.15 9.45
CA ALA A 64 -17.95 0.91 9.61
C ALA A 64 -17.71 2.22 10.38
N ASP A 65 -16.95 2.17 11.50
CA ASP A 65 -16.55 3.34 12.30
C ASP A 65 -15.70 4.34 11.49
N ALA A 66 -14.85 3.84 10.59
CA ALA A 66 -14.08 4.65 9.66
C ALA A 66 -14.93 5.28 8.55
N GLY A 67 -16.21 4.92 8.44
CA GLY A 67 -17.17 5.45 7.48
C GLY A 67 -17.26 4.66 6.18
N CYS A 68 -16.86 3.38 6.17
CA CYS A 68 -17.17 2.48 5.07
C CYS A 68 -18.67 2.24 5.03
N GLU A 69 -19.32 2.71 3.97
CA GLU A 69 -20.76 2.64 3.83
C GLU A 69 -21.24 1.19 3.67
N ALA A 70 -22.42 0.88 4.19
CA ALA A 70 -22.95 -0.49 4.25
C ALA A 70 -23.02 -1.19 2.87
N GLN A 71 -23.25 -0.44 1.78
CA GLN A 71 -23.24 -1.00 0.42
C GLN A 71 -21.83 -1.32 -0.10
N HIS A 72 -20.79 -0.80 0.53
CA HIS A 72 -19.39 -1.00 0.20
C HIS A 72 -18.66 -1.91 1.17
N LEU A 73 -19.26 -2.23 2.32
CA LEU A 73 -18.77 -3.16 3.33
C LEU A 73 -19.42 -4.53 3.13
N SER A 74 -18.62 -5.54 2.82
CA SER A 74 -19.13 -6.87 2.49
C SER A 74 -18.25 -7.97 3.06
N GLU A 75 -18.81 -9.17 3.10
CA GLU A 75 -18.14 -10.42 3.48
C GLU A 75 -18.11 -11.36 2.27
N GLN A 76 -16.91 -11.84 1.94
CA GLN A 76 -16.76 -12.88 0.93
C GLN A 76 -16.67 -14.24 1.62
N LEU A 77 -17.75 -15.02 1.54
CA LEU A 77 -17.79 -16.38 2.08
C LEU A 77 -16.86 -17.31 1.30
N ILE A 78 -16.07 -18.09 2.02
CA ILE A 78 -15.05 -18.98 1.45
C ILE A 78 -15.44 -20.42 1.71
N LYS A 79 -15.54 -21.20 0.63
CA LYS A 79 -15.85 -22.63 0.75
C LYS A 79 -14.75 -23.35 1.53
N GLY A 80 -15.08 -23.92 2.67
CA GLY A 80 -14.13 -24.66 3.53
C GLY A 80 -13.52 -23.84 4.65
N SER A 81 -13.66 -22.51 4.64
CA SER A 81 -13.35 -21.66 5.79
C SER A 81 -14.59 -21.46 6.68
N LYS A 82 -14.34 -21.21 7.96
CA LYS A 82 -15.39 -20.84 8.92
C LYS A 82 -15.69 -19.34 8.91
N LEU A 83 -14.75 -18.55 8.45
CA LEU A 83 -14.81 -17.08 8.44
C LEU A 83 -14.69 -16.56 7.02
N PRO A 84 -15.32 -15.43 6.70
CA PRO A 84 -15.21 -14.76 5.42
C PRO A 84 -13.95 -13.89 5.32
N ASN A 85 -13.58 -13.48 4.13
CA ASN A 85 -12.82 -12.25 3.95
C ASN A 85 -13.72 -11.04 4.24
N VAL A 86 -13.16 -9.99 4.86
CA VAL A 86 -13.86 -8.72 5.11
C VAL A 86 -13.39 -7.70 4.08
N LEU A 87 -14.33 -7.11 3.34
CA LEU A 87 -14.02 -6.18 2.26
C LEU A 87 -14.68 -4.82 2.48
N CYS A 88 -13.92 -3.76 2.27
CA CYS A 88 -14.45 -2.42 2.10
C CYS A 88 -13.99 -1.83 0.78
N SER A 89 -14.90 -1.46 -0.11
CA SER A 89 -14.59 -0.82 -1.38
C SER A 89 -14.79 0.69 -1.32
N LEU A 90 -13.90 1.42 -1.99
CA LEU A 90 -13.95 2.87 -2.10
C LEU A 90 -13.89 3.24 -3.59
N PRO A 91 -15.02 3.53 -4.23
CA PRO A 91 -15.10 3.72 -5.67
C PRO A 91 -14.25 4.89 -6.18
N GLY A 92 -13.56 4.68 -7.31
CA GLY A 92 -12.84 5.68 -8.09
C GLY A 92 -13.50 5.94 -9.44
N THR A 93 -12.83 6.69 -10.31
CA THR A 93 -13.39 7.20 -11.57
C THR A 93 -12.84 6.54 -12.85
N SER A 94 -11.68 5.85 -12.78
CA SER A 94 -10.97 5.33 -13.96
C SER A 94 -11.37 3.90 -14.35
N GLY A 95 -12.10 3.17 -13.52
CA GLY A 95 -12.32 1.74 -13.70
C GLY A 95 -11.12 0.86 -13.31
N LYS A 96 -9.99 1.46 -12.89
CA LYS A 96 -8.81 0.77 -12.40
C LYS A 96 -8.89 0.52 -10.90
N VAL A 97 -8.15 -0.47 -10.42
CA VAL A 97 -8.24 -0.98 -9.04
C VAL A 97 -6.88 -1.03 -8.38
N ILE A 98 -6.83 -0.63 -7.11
CA ILE A 98 -5.74 -0.92 -6.18
C ILE A 98 -6.33 -1.77 -5.05
N ILE A 99 -5.76 -2.97 -4.84
CA ILE A 99 -6.11 -3.84 -3.72
C ILE A 99 -5.13 -3.56 -2.58
N VAL A 100 -5.65 -3.43 -1.36
CA VAL A 100 -4.86 -3.24 -0.14
C VAL A 100 -5.27 -4.34 0.83
N GLY A 101 -4.33 -5.21 1.20
CA GLY A 101 -4.63 -6.44 1.95
C GLY A 101 -3.77 -6.64 3.17
N ALA A 102 -4.31 -7.37 4.13
CA ALA A 102 -3.64 -7.96 5.28
C ALA A 102 -4.51 -9.08 5.84
N HIS A 103 -3.93 -10.13 6.41
CA HIS A 103 -4.75 -11.12 7.10
C HIS A 103 -5.07 -10.69 8.53
N PHE A 104 -6.21 -11.17 9.05
CA PHE A 104 -6.64 -10.84 10.41
C PHE A 104 -6.58 -12.05 11.36
N ASP A 105 -6.49 -13.26 10.82
CA ASP A 105 -6.35 -14.47 11.61
C ASP A 105 -4.94 -14.60 12.23
N HIS A 106 -4.81 -15.44 13.21
CA HIS A 106 -3.57 -15.77 13.89
C HIS A 106 -3.56 -17.23 14.35
N VAL A 107 -2.39 -17.75 14.60
CA VAL A 107 -2.19 -19.07 15.22
C VAL A 107 -2.59 -19.05 16.70
N SER A 108 -2.65 -20.22 17.33
CA SER A 108 -3.04 -20.34 18.76
C SER A 108 -1.99 -19.82 19.74
N GLU A 109 -0.74 -19.67 19.32
CA GLU A 109 0.36 -19.20 20.16
C GLU A 109 0.54 -17.69 20.05
N GLY A 110 0.70 -17.02 21.20
CA GLY A 110 0.82 -15.57 21.26
C GLY A 110 -0.53 -14.84 21.12
N ASP A 111 -0.45 -13.55 20.99
CA ASP A 111 -1.62 -12.69 20.83
C ASP A 111 -1.85 -12.31 19.34
N GLY A 112 -0.95 -12.72 18.41
CA GLY A 112 -1.04 -12.41 16.96
C GLY A 112 -1.17 -10.92 16.68
N VAL A 113 -0.51 -10.06 17.49
CA VAL A 113 -0.58 -8.60 17.31
C VAL A 113 0.34 -8.17 16.19
N VAL A 114 1.55 -8.74 16.17
CA VAL A 114 2.54 -8.48 15.14
C VAL A 114 2.13 -9.18 13.87
N ASP A 115 1.81 -10.47 13.97
CA ASP A 115 1.41 -11.36 12.88
C ASP A 115 -0.06 -11.79 13.03
N ASN A 116 -1.05 -11.16 12.36
CA ASN A 116 -0.86 -9.93 11.60
C ASN A 116 -2.00 -8.92 11.89
N TRP A 117 -2.36 -8.76 13.18
CA TRP A 117 -3.28 -7.67 13.53
C TRP A 117 -2.67 -6.29 13.21
N SER A 118 -1.34 -6.20 13.18
CA SER A 118 -0.61 -4.99 12.81
C SER A 118 -0.98 -4.50 11.40
N GLY A 119 -1.04 -5.38 10.42
CA GLY A 119 -1.51 -5.07 9.07
C GLY A 119 -3.02 -4.88 9.01
N ALA A 120 -3.79 -5.81 9.58
CA ALA A 120 -5.25 -5.78 9.53
C ALA A 120 -5.84 -4.50 10.13
N SER A 121 -5.34 -4.04 11.29
CA SER A 121 -5.84 -2.84 11.95
C SER A 121 -5.49 -1.53 11.23
N LEU A 122 -4.52 -1.55 10.30
CA LEU A 122 -4.22 -0.40 9.43
C LEU A 122 -5.23 -0.24 8.30
N LEU A 123 -5.86 -1.30 7.83
CA LEU A 123 -6.79 -1.24 6.69
C LEU A 123 -7.88 -0.15 6.85
N PRO A 124 -8.61 -0.06 7.99
CA PRO A 124 -9.58 1.03 8.20
C PRO A 124 -8.92 2.41 8.31
N SER A 125 -7.68 2.50 8.81
CA SER A 125 -6.97 3.76 8.91
C SER A 125 -6.50 4.26 7.54
N LEU A 126 -6.07 3.35 6.67
CA LEU A 126 -5.69 3.65 5.29
C LEU A 126 -6.92 4.03 4.45
N TYR A 127 -8.05 3.33 4.61
CA TYR A 127 -9.33 3.72 4.03
C TYR A 127 -9.67 5.17 4.41
N GLU A 128 -9.61 5.49 5.69
CA GLU A 128 -9.95 6.82 6.20
C GLU A 128 -9.00 7.89 5.65
N ALA A 129 -7.71 7.58 5.49
CA ALA A 129 -6.72 8.52 4.97
C ALA A 129 -7.00 8.93 3.52
N VAL A 130 -7.53 8.03 2.68
CA VAL A 130 -7.74 8.29 1.25
C VAL A 130 -9.20 8.59 0.89
N LYS A 131 -10.18 8.35 1.79
CA LYS A 131 -11.60 8.43 1.45
C LYS A 131 -12.09 9.82 1.01
N THR A 132 -11.47 10.88 1.50
CA THR A 132 -11.90 12.27 1.21
C THR A 132 -11.17 12.89 0.03
N ALA A 133 -10.07 12.29 -0.44
CA ALA A 133 -9.34 12.77 -1.59
C ALA A 133 -10.08 12.43 -2.92
N PRO A 134 -9.98 13.28 -3.95
CA PRO A 134 -10.29 12.85 -5.31
C PRO A 134 -9.45 11.62 -5.66
N ARG A 135 -10.04 10.63 -6.33
CA ARG A 135 -9.32 9.39 -6.66
C ARG A 135 -9.70 8.86 -8.03
N LYS A 136 -8.71 8.32 -8.70
CA LYS A 136 -8.84 7.66 -10.01
C LYS A 136 -9.20 6.19 -9.80
N HIS A 137 -8.43 5.48 -8.98
CA HIS A 137 -8.61 4.06 -8.72
C HIS A 137 -9.74 3.79 -7.73
N THR A 138 -10.43 2.69 -7.96
CA THR A 138 -11.22 2.06 -6.90
C THR A 138 -10.26 1.35 -5.96
N TYR A 139 -10.29 1.69 -4.67
CA TYR A 139 -9.59 0.91 -3.66
C TYR A 139 -10.47 -0.21 -3.16
N ILE A 140 -9.88 -1.40 -2.98
CA ILE A 140 -10.51 -2.54 -2.31
C ILE A 140 -9.62 -2.93 -1.12
N PHE A 141 -10.06 -2.58 0.08
CA PHE A 141 -9.39 -2.96 1.32
C PHE A 141 -9.92 -4.32 1.74
N ILE A 142 -9.02 -5.28 1.98
CA ILE A 142 -9.38 -6.66 2.26
C ILE A 142 -8.66 -7.17 3.51
N GLY A 143 -9.43 -7.56 4.53
CA GLY A 143 -8.93 -8.43 5.59
C GLY A 143 -9.09 -9.88 5.15
N PHE A 144 -7.99 -10.59 4.95
CA PHE A 144 -8.00 -12.00 4.57
C PHE A 144 -8.17 -12.89 5.79
N THR A 145 -8.87 -14.02 5.60
CA THR A 145 -9.01 -15.06 6.61
C THR A 145 -8.18 -16.28 6.27
N ASP A 146 -7.83 -17.07 7.30
CA ASP A 146 -7.14 -18.35 7.16
C ASP A 146 -5.83 -18.26 6.33
N GLU A 147 -5.08 -17.15 6.47
CA GLU A 147 -3.74 -17.01 5.92
C GLU A 147 -2.81 -18.05 6.54
N GLU A 148 -2.87 -18.20 7.86
CA GLU A 148 -2.12 -19.14 8.68
C GLU A 148 -2.37 -20.63 8.36
N LYS A 149 -3.33 -20.89 7.48
CA LYS A 149 -3.65 -22.23 6.95
C LYS A 149 -3.28 -22.40 5.48
N GLY A 150 -2.41 -21.53 4.98
CA GLY A 150 -1.92 -21.54 3.60
C GLY A 150 -2.69 -20.57 2.70
N GLU A 151 -2.77 -19.31 3.11
CA GLU A 151 -3.30 -18.14 2.36
C GLU A 151 -4.71 -18.41 1.76
N VAL A 152 -5.58 -19.12 2.49
CA VAL A 152 -6.88 -19.59 1.96
C VAL A 152 -7.75 -18.44 1.50
N GLY A 153 -7.76 -17.33 2.25
CA GLY A 153 -8.57 -16.14 1.96
C GLY A 153 -8.13 -15.43 0.69
N SER A 154 -6.87 -15.10 0.56
CA SER A 154 -6.30 -14.42 -0.60
C SER A 154 -6.31 -15.30 -1.84
N HIS A 155 -6.00 -16.60 -1.69
CA HIS A 155 -6.08 -17.59 -2.77
C HIS A 155 -7.50 -17.65 -3.36
N PHE A 156 -8.52 -17.75 -2.48
CA PHE A 156 -9.91 -17.79 -2.93
C PHE A 156 -10.28 -16.48 -3.66
N TYR A 157 -9.94 -15.33 -3.08
CA TYR A 157 -10.23 -14.03 -3.69
C TYR A 157 -9.58 -13.91 -5.07
N ALA A 158 -8.27 -14.13 -5.17
CA ALA A 158 -7.53 -14.04 -6.42
C ALA A 158 -8.08 -15.00 -7.49
N ARG A 159 -8.44 -16.23 -7.14
CA ARG A 159 -9.03 -17.19 -8.09
C ARG A 159 -10.40 -16.80 -8.62
N GLN A 160 -11.21 -16.09 -7.83
CA GLN A 160 -12.54 -15.66 -8.26
C GLN A 160 -12.51 -14.43 -9.17
N MET A 161 -11.39 -13.71 -9.22
CA MET A 161 -11.25 -12.57 -10.12
C MET A 161 -11.37 -12.99 -11.59
N SER A 162 -12.25 -12.32 -12.33
CA SER A 162 -12.34 -12.49 -13.79
C SER A 162 -11.06 -11.96 -14.47
N LYS A 163 -10.89 -12.29 -15.75
CA LYS A 163 -9.77 -11.75 -16.55
C LYS A 163 -9.80 -10.22 -16.60
N ASP A 164 -10.99 -9.64 -16.70
CA ASP A 164 -11.15 -8.18 -16.76
C ASP A 164 -10.82 -7.53 -15.42
N GLN A 165 -11.20 -8.14 -14.30
CA GLN A 165 -10.82 -7.67 -12.97
C GLN A 165 -9.29 -7.74 -12.76
N VAL A 166 -8.65 -8.82 -13.20
CA VAL A 166 -7.18 -8.93 -13.16
C VAL A 166 -6.54 -7.83 -13.99
N ALA A 167 -6.99 -7.61 -15.22
CA ALA A 167 -6.46 -6.56 -16.12
C ALA A 167 -6.75 -5.14 -15.62
N ALA A 168 -7.79 -4.96 -14.82
CA ALA A 168 -8.12 -3.68 -14.21
C ALA A 168 -7.32 -3.39 -12.93
N THR A 169 -6.67 -4.40 -12.33
CA THR A 169 -5.92 -4.23 -11.07
C THR A 169 -4.49 -3.82 -11.35
N ASP A 170 -4.16 -2.59 -11.01
CA ASP A 170 -2.83 -2.01 -11.26
C ASP A 170 -1.85 -2.30 -10.12
N ALA A 171 -2.33 -2.56 -8.90
CA ALA A 171 -1.50 -2.92 -7.76
C ALA A 171 -2.23 -3.74 -6.71
N MET A 172 -1.50 -4.66 -6.05
CA MET A 172 -1.86 -5.29 -4.78
C MET A 172 -0.79 -4.95 -3.74
N VAL A 173 -1.20 -4.23 -2.71
CA VAL A 173 -0.34 -3.81 -1.59
C VAL A 173 -0.70 -4.66 -0.39
N ASN A 174 0.18 -5.58 -0.03
CA ASN A 174 0.06 -6.44 1.14
C ASN A 174 0.83 -5.86 2.32
N MET A 175 0.25 -5.91 3.50
CA MET A 175 0.89 -5.56 4.77
C MET A 175 0.94 -6.80 5.64
N ASP A 176 2.16 -7.15 6.06
CA ASP A 176 2.35 -8.36 6.84
C ASP A 176 3.47 -8.15 7.85
N THR A 177 3.15 -8.34 9.13
CA THR A 177 4.13 -8.22 10.22
C THR A 177 4.77 -6.83 10.31
N LEU A 178 4.02 -5.84 10.81
CA LEU A 178 4.50 -4.46 10.96
C LEU A 178 4.85 -4.11 12.41
N GLY A 179 5.74 -3.13 12.57
CA GLY A 179 6.05 -2.51 13.87
C GLY A 179 7.11 -3.21 14.71
N LEU A 180 7.83 -4.20 14.20
CA LEU A 180 9.00 -4.77 14.87
C LEU A 180 10.28 -3.96 14.64
N ALA A 181 10.36 -3.29 13.51
CA ALA A 181 11.47 -2.47 13.05
C ALA A 181 10.95 -1.42 12.08
N PRO A 182 11.78 -0.50 11.55
CA PRO A 182 11.42 0.35 10.43
C PRO A 182 10.87 -0.43 9.23
N THR A 183 10.07 0.23 8.42
CA THR A 183 9.40 -0.38 7.24
C THR A 183 10.38 -0.99 6.26
N GLU A 184 10.11 -2.21 5.85
CA GLU A 184 10.85 -2.97 4.84
C GLU A 184 9.93 -3.51 3.75
N VAL A 185 10.52 -4.01 2.67
CA VAL A 185 9.83 -4.64 1.54
C VAL A 185 10.42 -6.02 1.31
N TRP A 186 9.57 -7.01 1.12
CA TRP A 186 9.99 -8.34 0.69
C TRP A 186 10.43 -8.28 -0.79
N ALA A 187 11.72 -8.04 -1.01
CA ALA A 187 12.25 -7.65 -2.31
C ALA A 187 12.08 -8.73 -3.40
N SER A 188 12.24 -10.04 -3.05
CA SER A 188 12.10 -11.16 -4.00
C SER A 188 10.64 -11.40 -4.43
N HIS A 189 9.66 -10.97 -3.63
CA HIS A 189 8.24 -11.17 -3.86
C HIS A 189 7.47 -9.88 -4.18
N SER A 190 8.20 -8.82 -4.57
CA SER A 190 7.58 -7.53 -4.85
C SER A 190 7.90 -7.04 -6.27
N ASP A 191 6.89 -6.45 -6.91
CA ASP A 191 7.05 -5.79 -8.19
C ASP A 191 8.04 -4.63 -8.09
N LYS A 192 8.93 -4.53 -9.07
CA LYS A 192 10.00 -3.53 -9.07
C LYS A 192 9.50 -2.09 -9.20
N GLN A 193 8.44 -1.86 -9.96
CA GLN A 193 7.88 -0.52 -10.13
C GLN A 193 7.20 -0.07 -8.85
N LEU A 194 6.44 -0.96 -8.20
CA LEU A 194 5.81 -0.71 -6.91
C LEU A 194 6.85 -0.45 -5.81
N THR A 195 7.93 -1.24 -5.78
CA THR A 195 9.03 -1.04 -4.83
C THR A 195 9.74 0.30 -5.05
N ASN A 196 10.00 0.68 -6.30
CA ASN A 196 10.61 1.96 -6.63
C ASN A 196 9.71 3.15 -6.24
N ALA A 197 8.40 3.02 -6.46
CA ALA A 197 7.41 4.03 -6.07
C ALA A 197 7.38 4.20 -4.54
N LEU A 198 7.41 3.11 -3.77
CA LEU A 198 7.49 3.18 -2.31
C LEU A 198 8.78 3.86 -1.84
N GLY A 199 9.92 3.50 -2.42
CA GLY A 199 11.21 4.12 -2.12
C GLY A 199 11.25 5.62 -2.47
N TYR A 200 10.59 6.02 -3.55
CA TYR A 200 10.43 7.43 -3.90
C TYR A 200 9.65 8.20 -2.84
N ILE A 201 8.52 7.67 -2.38
CA ILE A 201 7.69 8.29 -1.34
C ILE A 201 8.41 8.30 0.02
N ALA A 202 9.08 7.22 0.40
CA ALA A 202 9.89 7.17 1.61
C ALA A 202 10.92 8.31 1.63
N LYS A 203 11.66 8.49 0.54
CA LYS A 203 12.62 9.59 0.42
C LYS A 203 11.96 10.98 0.56
N ARG A 204 10.76 11.19 0.00
CA ARG A 204 10.00 12.43 0.12
C ARG A 204 9.55 12.72 1.56
N LEU A 205 9.28 11.68 2.33
CA LEU A 205 8.91 11.76 3.74
C LEU A 205 10.13 11.76 4.68
N ASN A 206 11.35 11.77 4.13
CA ASN A 206 12.60 11.62 4.89
C ASN A 206 12.62 10.33 5.74
N MET A 207 12.13 9.24 5.14
CA MET A 207 12.10 7.90 5.72
C MET A 207 13.00 6.95 4.92
N THR A 208 13.45 5.89 5.57
CA THR A 208 14.20 4.81 4.92
C THR A 208 13.30 3.60 4.74
N VAL A 209 13.39 2.96 3.58
CA VAL A 209 12.81 1.65 3.29
C VAL A 209 13.92 0.78 2.72
N THR A 210 14.05 -0.43 3.26
CA THR A 210 15.05 -1.40 2.82
C THR A 210 14.35 -2.60 2.16
N GLY A 211 14.94 -3.11 1.09
CA GLY A 211 14.51 -4.39 0.51
C GLY A 211 15.19 -5.53 1.24
N VAL A 212 14.42 -6.37 1.90
CA VAL A 212 14.92 -7.53 2.64
C VAL A 212 14.16 -8.78 2.18
N ASN A 213 14.89 -9.86 1.96
CA ASN A 213 14.28 -11.14 1.62
C ASN A 213 14.11 -11.96 2.91
N VAL A 214 12.88 -12.37 3.14
CA VAL A 214 12.47 -13.15 4.32
C VAL A 214 11.88 -14.49 3.91
N ASP A 215 12.42 -15.10 2.85
CA ASP A 215 11.91 -16.37 2.27
C ASP A 215 11.84 -17.52 3.29
N GLN A 216 12.57 -17.43 4.41
CA GLN A 216 12.53 -18.39 5.51
C GLN A 216 11.20 -18.35 6.30
N VAL A 217 10.40 -17.28 6.23
CA VAL A 217 9.09 -17.22 6.91
C VAL A 217 8.01 -17.98 6.13
N GLY A 218 8.27 -18.38 4.88
CA GLY A 218 7.34 -19.11 4.03
C GLY A 218 6.79 -18.28 2.88
N THR A 219 5.51 -17.94 2.92
CA THR A 219 4.79 -17.21 1.87
C THR A 219 3.83 -16.20 2.49
N THR A 220 3.11 -15.41 1.69
CA THR A 220 2.18 -14.38 2.16
C THR A 220 1.09 -14.10 1.12
N ASP A 221 0.02 -13.45 1.49
CA ASP A 221 -1.18 -13.19 0.68
C ASP A 221 -0.90 -12.61 -0.72
N SER A 222 0.14 -11.77 -0.87
CA SER A 222 0.46 -11.13 -2.15
C SER A 222 0.86 -12.10 -3.25
N VAL A 223 1.39 -13.27 -2.89
CA VAL A 223 1.83 -14.31 -3.85
C VAL A 223 0.65 -14.79 -4.69
N GLN A 224 -0.54 -14.90 -4.11
CA GLN A 224 -1.74 -15.33 -4.81
C GLN A 224 -2.17 -14.37 -5.94
N PHE A 225 -1.83 -13.10 -5.82
CA PHE A 225 -2.07 -12.08 -6.84
C PHE A 225 -0.94 -12.03 -7.87
N ALA A 226 0.30 -12.15 -7.43
CA ALA A 226 1.48 -12.22 -8.31
C ALA A 226 1.38 -13.41 -9.28
N ASP A 227 0.87 -14.57 -8.84
CA ASP A 227 0.59 -15.73 -9.69
C ASP A 227 -0.44 -15.43 -10.79
N ARG A 228 -1.35 -14.49 -10.53
CA ARG A 228 -2.32 -13.97 -11.51
C ARG A 228 -1.74 -12.85 -12.37
N LYS A 229 -0.45 -12.54 -12.24
CA LYS A 229 0.25 -11.45 -12.96
C LYS A 229 -0.25 -10.05 -12.59
N ILE A 230 -0.79 -9.90 -11.40
CA ILE A 230 -1.10 -8.60 -10.80
C ILE A 230 0.18 -8.08 -10.14
N PRO A 231 0.64 -6.85 -10.46
CA PRO A 231 1.76 -6.24 -9.75
C PRO A 231 1.49 -6.21 -8.25
N SER A 232 2.37 -6.80 -7.46
CA SER A 232 2.16 -6.98 -6.02
C SER A 232 3.39 -6.54 -5.23
N ILE A 233 3.17 -6.03 -4.02
CA ILE A 233 4.22 -5.66 -3.08
C ILE A 233 3.83 -6.13 -1.69
N THR A 234 4.78 -6.69 -0.93
CA THR A 234 4.61 -6.98 0.50
C THR A 234 5.48 -6.05 1.33
N ILE A 235 4.84 -5.31 2.22
CA ILE A 235 5.44 -4.37 3.17
C ILE A 235 5.43 -5.03 4.54
N HIS A 236 6.61 -5.10 5.18
CA HIS A 236 6.81 -5.75 6.46
C HIS A 236 7.81 -4.97 7.34
N SER A 237 8.17 -5.53 8.49
CA SER A 237 9.19 -5.00 9.40
C SER A 237 10.12 -6.10 9.95
N LEU A 238 10.27 -7.20 9.20
CA LEU A 238 11.10 -8.33 9.58
C LEU A 238 12.56 -8.09 9.20
N THR A 239 13.44 -8.13 10.19
CA THR A 239 14.90 -8.10 10.03
C THR A 239 15.49 -9.44 10.46
N GLN A 240 16.77 -9.65 10.23
CA GLN A 240 17.47 -10.83 10.80
C GLN A 240 17.36 -10.86 12.32
N GLU A 241 17.49 -9.71 12.97
CA GLU A 241 17.40 -9.61 14.44
C GLU A 241 16.00 -10.01 14.95
N THR A 242 14.94 -9.50 14.33
CA THR A 242 13.56 -9.84 14.72
C THR A 242 13.22 -11.29 14.42
N TRP A 243 13.79 -11.87 13.35
CA TRP A 243 13.70 -13.30 13.08
C TRP A 243 14.39 -14.14 14.14
N ASP A 244 15.63 -13.80 14.51
CA ASP A 244 16.39 -14.51 15.54
C ASP A 244 15.73 -14.40 16.93
N ALA A 245 14.98 -13.33 17.18
CA ALA A 245 14.19 -13.16 18.38
C ALA A 245 13.00 -14.13 18.48
N GLN A 246 12.64 -14.80 17.38
CA GLN A 246 11.54 -15.78 17.32
C GLN A 246 10.22 -15.21 17.89
N ILE A 247 9.75 -14.10 17.33
CA ILE A 247 8.54 -13.43 17.81
C ILE A 247 7.31 -14.10 17.19
N LEU A 248 7.32 -14.31 15.86
CA LEU A 248 6.19 -14.83 15.14
C LEU A 248 5.85 -16.27 15.57
N HIS A 249 4.57 -16.58 15.64
CA HIS A 249 4.04 -17.89 16.01
C HIS A 249 4.53 -18.40 17.38
N THR A 250 4.86 -17.48 18.30
CA THR A 250 5.25 -17.81 19.68
C THR A 250 4.53 -16.92 20.69
N SER A 251 4.66 -17.28 21.98
CA SER A 251 4.11 -16.46 23.08
C SER A 251 4.71 -15.04 23.17
N LYS A 252 5.71 -14.70 22.35
CA LYS A 252 6.31 -13.37 22.26
C LYS A 252 5.56 -12.43 21.31
N ASP A 253 4.69 -12.96 20.43
CA ASP A 253 3.86 -12.11 19.56
C ASP A 253 2.79 -11.40 20.40
N LYS A 254 3.17 -10.24 20.91
CA LYS A 254 2.37 -9.39 21.79
C LYS A 254 2.59 -7.92 21.47
N LEU A 255 1.65 -7.08 21.93
CA LEU A 255 1.77 -5.62 21.78
C LEU A 255 3.09 -5.08 22.36
N SER A 256 3.63 -5.70 23.42
CA SER A 256 4.92 -5.31 24.03
C SER A 256 6.14 -5.58 23.16
N ALA A 257 6.01 -6.38 22.10
CA ALA A 257 7.08 -6.59 21.12
C ALA A 257 7.16 -5.48 20.07
N MET A 258 6.14 -4.64 19.98
CA MET A 258 6.04 -3.63 18.93
C MET A 258 6.71 -2.32 19.31
N HIS A 259 7.36 -1.71 18.34
CA HIS A 259 7.84 -0.33 18.35
C HIS A 259 6.78 0.59 17.74
N LEU A 260 5.97 1.24 18.58
CA LEU A 260 4.83 2.04 18.12
C LEU A 260 5.23 3.23 17.25
N ASP A 261 6.44 3.76 17.40
CA ASP A 261 6.98 4.81 16.52
C ASP A 261 7.18 4.29 15.09
N ASP A 262 7.77 3.10 14.94
CA ASP A 262 7.98 2.45 13.64
C ASP A 262 6.63 2.02 13.03
N TYR A 263 5.70 1.54 13.84
CA TYR A 263 4.36 1.18 13.40
C TYR A 263 3.60 2.39 12.83
N TYR A 264 3.60 3.51 13.54
CA TYR A 264 2.95 4.73 13.05
C TYR A 264 3.69 5.34 11.84
N ALA A 265 5.01 5.21 11.79
CA ALA A 265 5.80 5.60 10.64
C ALA A 265 5.42 4.76 9.40
N SER A 266 5.27 3.43 9.56
CA SER A 266 4.79 2.53 8.49
C SER A 266 3.40 2.94 7.99
N TYR A 267 2.45 3.24 8.90
CA TYR A 267 1.13 3.75 8.53
C TYR A 267 1.24 5.02 7.65
N ARG A 268 2.02 6.01 8.07
CA ARG A 268 2.17 7.28 7.34
C ARG A 268 2.77 7.07 5.95
N LEU A 269 3.76 6.21 5.87
CA LEU A 269 4.41 5.86 4.61
C LEU A 269 3.41 5.19 3.66
N ILE A 270 2.68 4.17 4.14
CA ILE A 270 1.73 3.41 3.33
C ILE A 270 0.56 4.31 2.88
N ALA A 271 0.04 5.18 3.75
CA ALA A 271 -1.02 6.12 3.39
C ALA A 271 -0.59 7.08 2.25
N ALA A 272 0.60 7.66 2.36
CA ALA A 272 1.17 8.51 1.31
C ALA A 272 1.47 7.73 0.03
N TYR A 273 1.93 6.49 0.15
CA TYR A 273 2.21 5.59 -0.96
C TYR A 273 0.94 5.25 -1.74
N LEU A 274 -0.15 4.89 -1.06
CA LEU A 274 -1.43 4.62 -1.70
C LEU A 274 -1.94 5.83 -2.49
N ALA A 275 -1.90 7.02 -1.88
CA ALA A 275 -2.30 8.24 -2.56
C ALA A 275 -1.40 8.56 -3.78
N PHE A 276 -0.11 8.20 -3.72
CA PHE A 276 0.81 8.35 -4.86
C PHE A 276 0.50 7.33 -5.97
N LEU A 277 0.21 6.08 -5.62
CA LEU A 277 -0.18 5.06 -6.60
C LEU A 277 -1.45 5.46 -7.37
N ASP A 278 -2.38 6.15 -6.71
CA ASP A 278 -3.60 6.66 -7.37
C ASP A 278 -3.31 7.68 -8.47
N GLU A 279 -2.24 8.47 -8.32
CA GLU A 279 -1.83 9.47 -9.30
C GLU A 279 -0.91 8.91 -10.40
N MET A 280 -0.27 7.77 -10.17
CA MET A 280 0.56 7.14 -11.19
C MET A 280 -0.28 6.76 -12.41
N GLU A 281 0.22 7.10 -13.60
CA GLU A 281 -0.37 6.58 -14.83
C GLU A 281 -0.11 5.07 -14.91
N SER A 282 -1.16 4.31 -15.21
CA SER A 282 -1.03 2.88 -15.46
C SER A 282 -0.05 2.67 -16.61
N SER A 283 1.05 1.96 -16.37
CA SER A 283 1.94 1.57 -17.46
C SER A 283 1.15 0.74 -18.47
N PRO A 284 1.26 1.02 -19.78
CA PRO A 284 0.58 0.17 -20.76
C PRO A 284 1.03 -1.28 -20.58
N SER A 285 0.06 -2.16 -20.41
CA SER A 285 0.29 -3.62 -20.37
C SER A 285 0.95 -4.06 -21.68
N HIS A 286 2.17 -4.56 -21.61
CA HIS A 286 2.90 -5.17 -22.72
C HIS A 286 2.40 -6.58 -23.05
#